data_6e4ff13a92ac0f8c7b581c03fb4206ca
#
_entry.id   6e4ff13a92ac0f8c7b581c03fb4206ca
#
_cell.length_a   1.000
_cell.length_b   1.000
_cell.length_c   1.000
_cell.angle_alpha   90.00
_cell.angle_beta   90.00
_cell.angle_gamma   90.00
#
_symmetry.space_group_name_H-M   'P 1'
#
loop_
_entity.id
_entity.type
_entity.pdbx_description
1 polymer ?
#
loop_
_entity_poly.entity_id
_entity_poly.type
_entity_poly.pdbx_seq_one_letter_code
_entity_poly.pdbx_strand_id
1 'polypeptide(L)'
;MKLYFYILEKPYNKNPFVRFEECEVIEKPKTYYPKNIFPSGVINCYISKSDIGHVSGYSNNLVVLTEPNVKFAKEIFAELYESNVRQKEKHLAEAKVILNAILEMEEK
;
A
#
# COMPACT_ATOMS: atom_id res chain seq x y z
N MET A 1 -0.19 -24.52 -4.51
CA MET A 1 0.71 -23.46 -4.08
C MET A 1 -0.08 -22.41 -3.32
N LYS A 2 0.49 -21.82 -2.27
CA LYS A 2 -0.16 -20.76 -1.51
C LYS A 2 0.57 -19.43 -1.73
N LEU A 3 -0.21 -18.36 -1.75
CA LEU A 3 0.31 -17.00 -1.58
C LEU A 3 -0.15 -16.45 -0.24
N TYR A 4 0.64 -15.52 0.30
CA TYR A 4 0.43 -14.92 1.61
C TYR A 4 0.15 -13.43 1.40
N PHE A 5 -1.04 -13.01 1.79
CA PHE A 5 -1.55 -11.66 1.57
C PHE A 5 -1.46 -10.87 2.86
N TYR A 6 -0.84 -9.70 2.78
CA TYR A 6 -0.80 -8.72 3.85
C TYR A 6 -1.60 -7.52 3.38
N ILE A 7 -2.71 -7.27 4.02
CA ILE A 7 -3.70 -6.28 3.59
C ILE A 7 -3.81 -5.20 4.65
N LEU A 8 -3.45 -3.96 4.28
CA LEU A 8 -3.58 -2.82 5.17
C LEU A 8 -5.04 -2.39 5.21
N GLU A 9 -5.62 -2.46 6.41
CA GLU A 9 -6.98 -2.03 6.68
C GLU A 9 -6.95 -0.68 7.40
N LYS A 10 -7.78 0.24 6.93
CA LYS A 10 -7.92 1.58 7.52
C LYS A 10 -9.39 1.82 7.87
N PRO A 11 -9.90 1.16 8.93
CA PRO A 11 -11.30 1.29 9.30
C PRO A 11 -11.60 2.70 9.83
N TYR A 12 -12.81 3.15 9.58
CA TYR A 12 -13.28 4.45 10.08
C TYR A 12 -13.33 4.43 11.62
N ASN A 13 -12.75 5.45 12.24
CA ASN A 13 -12.69 5.61 13.71
C ASN A 13 -11.93 4.50 14.46
N LYS A 14 -11.05 3.77 13.79
CA LYS A 14 -10.20 2.74 14.42
C LYS A 14 -8.77 2.88 13.94
N ASN A 15 -7.84 2.33 14.71
CA ASN A 15 -6.45 2.30 14.29
C ASN A 15 -6.26 1.40 13.08
N PRO A 16 -5.44 1.82 12.10
CA PRO A 16 -5.07 0.95 10.99
C PRO A 16 -4.35 -0.31 11.46
N PHE A 17 -4.53 -1.39 10.74
CA PHE A 17 -3.84 -2.65 11.02
C PHE A 17 -3.59 -3.42 9.73
N VAL A 18 -2.66 -4.39 9.79
CA VAL A 18 -2.36 -5.27 8.66
C VAL A 18 -3.02 -6.63 8.92
N ARG A 19 -3.91 -7.01 8.01
CA ARG A 19 -4.58 -8.30 8.06
C ARG A 19 -3.75 -9.31 7.25
N PHE A 20 -3.60 -10.52 7.80
CA PHE A 20 -2.89 -11.62 7.14
C PHE A 20 -3.90 -12.65 6.65
N GLU A 21 -3.76 -13.06 5.38
CA GLU A 21 -4.59 -14.09 4.77
C GLU A 21 -3.73 -15.00 3.89
N GLU A 22 -4.05 -16.29 3.89
CA GLU A 22 -3.46 -17.27 2.98
C GLU A 22 -4.45 -17.58 1.86
N CYS A 23 -3.95 -17.82 0.66
CA CYS A 23 -4.79 -18.16 -0.48
C CYS A 23 -4.14 -19.20 -1.37
N GLU A 24 -4.87 -20.28 -1.65
CA GLU A 24 -4.44 -21.25 -2.66
C GLU A 24 -4.56 -20.64 -4.04
N VAL A 25 -3.49 -20.77 -4.83
CA VAL A 25 -3.43 -20.19 -6.17
C VAL A 25 -2.94 -21.21 -7.20
N ILE A 26 -3.24 -20.91 -8.45
CA ILE A 26 -2.75 -21.63 -9.62
C ILE A 26 -1.67 -20.78 -10.25
N GLU A 27 -0.46 -21.30 -10.35
CA GLU A 27 0.65 -20.59 -10.96
C GLU A 27 0.57 -20.69 -12.49
N LYS A 28 0.71 -19.55 -13.15
CA LYS A 28 0.88 -19.40 -14.59
C LYS A 28 2.27 -18.80 -14.86
N PRO A 29 2.75 -18.74 -16.11
CA PRO A 29 4.10 -18.24 -16.40
C PRO A 29 4.40 -16.85 -15.85
N LYS A 30 3.42 -15.93 -15.84
CA LYS A 30 3.61 -14.54 -15.39
C LYS A 30 2.66 -14.11 -14.26
N THR A 31 1.72 -14.97 -13.88
CA THR A 31 0.64 -14.59 -12.98
C THR A 31 0.25 -15.72 -12.05
N TYR A 32 -0.49 -15.37 -11.00
CA TYR A 32 -1.15 -16.30 -10.11
C TYR A 32 -2.65 -16.02 -10.13
N TYR A 33 -3.44 -17.07 -10.32
CA TYR A 33 -4.91 -16.98 -10.26
C TYR A 33 -5.41 -17.65 -8.99
N PRO A 34 -6.49 -17.17 -8.37
CA PRO A 34 -7.04 -17.85 -7.20
C PRO A 34 -7.60 -19.19 -7.61
N LYS A 35 -7.36 -20.21 -6.79
CA LYS A 35 -7.96 -21.54 -7.03
C LYS A 35 -9.47 -21.48 -6.88
N ASN A 36 -9.95 -20.72 -5.90
CA ASN A 36 -11.38 -20.45 -5.68
C ASN A 36 -11.66 -18.96 -5.74
N ILE A 37 -11.26 -18.23 -4.70
CA ILE A 37 -11.47 -16.78 -4.59
C ILE A 37 -10.32 -16.17 -3.80
N PHE A 38 -9.93 -14.94 -4.14
CA PHE A 38 -8.97 -14.18 -3.34
C PHE A 38 -9.59 -13.73 -2.01
N PRO A 39 -8.76 -13.42 -1.00
CA PRO A 39 -9.26 -12.89 0.26
C PRO A 39 -10.09 -11.62 0.08
N SER A 40 -11.01 -11.39 1.02
CA SER A 40 -11.82 -10.19 1.07
C SER A 40 -10.94 -8.93 1.05
N GLY A 41 -11.32 -7.94 0.27
CA GLY A 41 -10.55 -6.71 0.09
C GLY A 41 -9.56 -6.74 -1.06
N VAL A 42 -9.35 -7.90 -1.68
CA VAL A 42 -8.52 -8.05 -2.89
C VAL A 42 -9.45 -8.07 -4.09
N ILE A 43 -9.41 -7.02 -4.89
CA ILE A 43 -10.30 -6.85 -6.05
C ILE A 43 -9.66 -7.28 -7.37
N ASN A 44 -8.40 -7.71 -7.32
CA ASN A 44 -7.68 -8.15 -8.50
C ASN A 44 -8.22 -9.47 -9.02
N CYS A 45 -8.25 -9.63 -10.34
CA CYS A 45 -8.61 -10.92 -10.97
C CYS A 45 -7.45 -11.91 -10.90
N TYR A 46 -6.23 -11.42 -10.82
CA TYR A 46 -5.01 -12.21 -10.73
C TYR A 46 -3.91 -11.37 -10.07
N ILE A 47 -2.84 -12.05 -9.63
CA ILE A 47 -1.64 -11.38 -9.10
C ILE A 47 -0.51 -11.57 -10.10
N SER A 48 0.11 -10.48 -10.53
CA SER A 48 1.28 -10.54 -11.40
C SER A 48 2.50 -10.97 -10.59
N LYS A 49 3.35 -11.83 -11.16
CA LYS A 49 4.60 -12.24 -10.49
C LYS A 49 5.54 -11.05 -10.23
N SER A 50 5.45 -10.00 -11.04
CA SER A 50 6.23 -8.78 -10.84
C SER A 50 5.78 -7.97 -9.63
N ASP A 51 4.57 -8.19 -9.12
CA ASP A 51 4.05 -7.50 -7.93
C ASP A 51 4.45 -8.17 -6.62
N ILE A 52 4.95 -9.40 -6.67
CA ILE A 52 5.39 -10.12 -5.45
C ILE A 52 6.51 -9.33 -4.77
N GLY A 53 6.34 -9.09 -3.47
CA GLY A 53 7.31 -8.35 -2.67
C GLY A 53 7.23 -6.83 -2.81
N HIS A 54 6.23 -6.32 -3.49
CA HIS A 54 6.00 -4.88 -3.68
C HIS A 54 4.60 -4.49 -3.24
N VAL A 55 4.43 -3.22 -2.88
CA VAL A 55 3.09 -2.69 -2.63
C VAL A 55 2.28 -2.73 -3.92
N SER A 56 1.07 -3.24 -3.82
CA SER A 56 0.15 -3.35 -4.94
C SER A 56 -1.30 -3.16 -4.48
N GLY A 57 -2.26 -3.42 -5.37
CA GLY A 57 -3.67 -3.23 -5.09
C GLY A 57 -4.15 -1.84 -5.46
N TYR A 58 -5.47 -1.67 -5.43
CA TYR A 58 -6.12 -0.45 -5.89
C TYR A 58 -5.69 0.82 -5.13
N SER A 59 -5.49 0.70 -3.82
CA SER A 59 -5.08 1.84 -2.97
C SER A 59 -3.70 1.63 -2.32
N ASN A 60 -2.84 0.84 -2.96
CA ASN A 60 -1.51 0.49 -2.43
C ASN A 60 -1.59 -0.11 -1.01
N ASN A 61 -2.58 -0.96 -0.80
CA ASN A 61 -2.87 -1.56 0.51
C ASN A 61 -2.53 -3.04 0.59
N LEU A 62 -1.84 -3.59 -0.41
CA LEU A 62 -1.61 -5.02 -0.54
C LEU A 62 -0.13 -5.32 -0.73
N VAL A 63 0.38 -6.28 0.04
CA VAL A 63 1.68 -6.92 -0.20
C VAL A 63 1.44 -8.42 -0.27
N VAL A 64 1.87 -9.05 -1.36
CA VAL A 64 1.72 -10.49 -1.58
C VAL A 64 3.11 -11.13 -1.59
N LEU A 65 3.27 -12.19 -0.81
CA LEU A 65 4.54 -12.92 -0.72
C LEU A 65 4.32 -14.40 -1.01
N THR A 66 5.39 -15.07 -1.47
CA THR A 66 5.39 -16.51 -1.70
C THR A 66 5.68 -17.30 -0.42
N GLU A 67 6.19 -16.64 0.62
CA GLU A 67 6.45 -17.20 1.93
C GLU A 67 5.97 -16.24 3.00
N PRO A 68 5.49 -16.73 4.16
CA PRO A 68 5.02 -15.84 5.22
C PRO A 68 6.20 -15.07 5.82
N ASN A 69 6.13 -13.75 5.80
CA ASN A 69 7.16 -12.87 6.37
C ASN A 69 6.53 -11.53 6.74
N VAL A 70 5.97 -11.47 7.94
CA VAL A 70 5.30 -10.27 8.44
C VAL A 70 6.26 -9.08 8.59
N LYS A 71 7.49 -9.35 8.97
CA LYS A 71 8.51 -8.30 9.14
C LYS A 71 8.79 -7.60 7.82
N PHE A 72 8.98 -8.37 6.76
CA PHE A 72 9.22 -7.84 5.41
C PHE A 72 8.03 -7.01 4.91
N ALA A 73 6.81 -7.52 5.11
CA ALA A 73 5.59 -6.80 4.72
C ALA A 73 5.46 -5.48 5.48
N LYS A 74 5.74 -5.46 6.78
CA LYS A 74 5.73 -4.24 7.59
C LYS A 74 6.76 -3.23 7.09
N GLU A 75 7.95 -3.67 6.74
CA GLU A 75 9.01 -2.80 6.21
C GLU A 75 8.58 -2.14 4.90
N ILE A 76 7.93 -2.90 3.99
CA ILE A 76 7.44 -2.36 2.72
C ILE A 76 6.39 -1.28 2.97
N PHE A 77 5.40 -1.54 3.83
CA PHE A 77 4.38 -0.55 4.16
C PHE A 77 4.97 0.68 4.86
N ALA A 78 5.91 0.47 5.77
CA ALA A 78 6.57 1.57 6.48
C ALA A 78 7.32 2.49 5.52
N GLU A 79 8.07 1.95 4.56
CA GLU A 79 8.76 2.74 3.55
C GLU A 79 7.81 3.58 2.72
N LEU A 80 6.68 3.01 2.30
CA LEU A 80 5.67 3.73 1.54
C LEU A 80 5.14 4.93 2.32
N TYR A 81 4.75 4.72 3.58
CA TYR A 81 4.14 5.78 4.39
C TYR A 81 5.16 6.80 4.87
N GLU A 82 6.39 6.42 5.14
CA GLU A 82 7.48 7.36 5.42
C GLU A 82 7.72 8.28 4.22
N SER A 83 7.73 7.74 3.01
CA SER A 83 7.83 8.54 1.79
C SER A 83 6.65 9.50 1.65
N ASN A 84 5.43 9.04 1.92
CA ASN A 84 4.23 9.88 1.87
C ASN A 84 4.29 11.02 2.90
N VAL A 85 4.76 10.75 4.12
CA VAL A 85 4.94 11.77 5.15
C VAL A 85 5.93 12.83 4.70
N ARG A 86 7.08 12.42 4.17
CA ARG A 86 8.10 13.35 3.65
C ARG A 86 7.54 14.25 2.55
N GLN A 87 6.74 13.71 1.63
CA GLN A 87 6.12 14.47 0.56
C GLN A 87 5.13 15.50 1.11
N LYS A 88 4.30 15.11 2.06
CA LYS A 88 3.33 16.01 2.70
C LYS A 88 4.01 17.13 3.47
N GLU A 89 5.10 16.85 4.17
CA GLU A 89 5.89 17.87 4.87
C GLU A 89 6.50 18.87 3.89
N LYS A 90 7.03 18.39 2.76
CA LYS A 90 7.55 19.25 1.70
C LYS A 90 6.46 20.16 1.13
N HIS A 91 5.30 19.62 0.80
CA HIS A 91 4.18 20.40 0.28
C HIS A 91 3.68 21.43 1.28
N LEU A 92 3.66 21.09 2.56
CA LEU A 92 3.27 22.03 3.62
C LEU A 92 4.27 23.21 3.71
N ALA A 93 5.56 22.92 3.67
CA ALA A 93 6.59 23.94 3.70
C ALA A 93 6.48 24.89 2.50
N GLU A 94 6.27 24.36 1.30
CA GLU A 94 6.05 25.15 0.09
C GLU A 94 4.80 26.03 0.21
N ALA A 95 3.70 25.48 0.72
CA ALA A 95 2.46 26.22 0.93
C ALA A 95 2.64 27.36 1.92
N LYS A 96 3.41 27.16 2.99
CA LYS A 96 3.72 28.21 3.97
C LYS A 96 4.55 29.35 3.35
N VAL A 97 5.51 29.03 2.50
CA VAL A 97 6.32 30.05 1.80
C VAL A 97 5.42 30.89 0.91
N ILE A 98 4.53 30.27 0.14
CA ILE A 98 3.58 30.98 -0.72
C ILE A 98 2.65 31.87 0.10
N LEU A 99 2.09 31.33 1.18
CA LEU A 99 1.20 32.10 2.06
C LEU A 99 1.90 33.32 2.64
N ASN A 100 3.13 33.18 3.14
CA ASN A 100 3.90 34.27 3.68
C ASN A 100 4.17 35.35 2.62
N ALA A 101 4.50 34.95 1.39
CA ALA A 101 4.69 35.87 0.30
C ALA A 101 3.43 36.69 -0.02
N ILE A 102 2.26 36.03 0.02
CA ILE A 102 0.96 36.69 -0.19
C ILE A 102 0.69 37.71 0.93
N LEU A 103 0.93 37.33 2.19
CA LEU A 103 0.68 38.19 3.35
C LEU A 103 1.62 39.41 3.39
N GLU A 104 2.82 39.30 2.82
CA GLU A 104 3.79 40.39 2.74
C GLU A 104 3.54 41.33 1.57
N MET A 105 2.62 41.00 0.66
CA MET A 105 2.27 41.90 -0.44
C MET A 105 1.61 43.16 0.07
N GLU A 106 2.09 44.30 -0.43
CA GLU A 106 1.50 45.60 -0.08
C GLU A 106 0.15 45.77 -0.80
N GLU A 107 -0.82 46.24 -0.06
CA GLU A 107 -2.09 46.67 -0.62
C GLU A 107 -1.91 47.99 -1.32
N LYS A 108 -2.37 48.04 -2.57
CA LYS A 108 -2.34 49.26 -3.38
C LYS A 108 -3.74 49.64 -3.84
#